data_bc347c980756e5858cd465b4b7f98dbe
#
_entry.id   bc347c980756e5858cd465b4b7f98dbe
#
_cell.length_a   1.000
_cell.length_b   1.000
_cell.length_c   1.000
_cell.angle_alpha   90.00
_cell.angle_beta   90.00
_cell.angle_gamma   90.00
#
_symmetry.space_group_name_H-M   'P 1'
#
loop_
_entity.id
_entity.type
_entity.pdbx_description
1 polymer ?
#
loop_
_entity_poly.entity_id
_entity_poly.type
_entity_poly.pdbx_seq_one_letter_code
_entity_poly.pdbx_strand_id
1 'polypeptide(L)'
;VAFIVASLTVKLQKQMDIANTRTEITSRLNAIGSGFLNLSGLPAVARYSSESLKKLTARHVDILIRNRDNEEFADTIAEWCYRNSMVCGHGESQFGENPSLYVPIRSNNKTYGVVIFDCSESELETEERIYVDTVISQITLVMERERLNEEKEDTKIQIEKERLKSTLLRSISHDLRTPLTGIAGISNFLYDNYNGLDEETA
;
A
#
# COMPACT_ATOMS: atom_id res chain seq x y z
N VAL A 1 3.32 60.72 12.40
CA VAL A 1 4.27 59.98 11.56
C VAL A 1 4.87 58.82 12.33
N ALA A 2 5.43 59.00 13.55
CA ALA A 2 6.06 57.95 14.35
C ALA A 2 5.11 56.75 14.66
N PHE A 3 3.85 57.05 14.99
CA PHE A 3 2.85 56.03 15.30
C PHE A 3 2.49 55.14 14.08
N ILE A 4 2.41 55.78 12.89
CA ILE A 4 2.12 55.07 11.63
C ILE A 4 3.29 54.12 11.25
N VAL A 5 4.53 54.60 11.41
CA VAL A 5 5.74 53.81 11.16
C VAL A 5 5.82 52.62 12.12
N ALA A 6 5.61 52.84 13.41
CA ALA A 6 5.60 51.78 14.42
C ALA A 6 4.52 50.70 14.11
N SER A 7 3.30 51.13 13.79
CA SER A 7 2.21 50.23 13.42
C SER A 7 2.54 49.42 12.14
N LEU A 8 3.14 50.06 11.13
CA LEU A 8 3.55 49.39 9.89
C LEU A 8 4.66 48.37 10.14
N THR A 9 5.64 48.72 10.99
CA THR A 9 6.75 47.83 11.35
C THR A 9 6.24 46.59 12.06
N VAL A 10 5.36 46.71 13.05
CA VAL A 10 4.74 45.58 13.75
C VAL A 10 3.95 44.70 12.78
N LYS A 11 3.21 45.28 11.86
CA LYS A 11 2.44 44.54 10.84
C LYS A 11 3.36 43.78 9.88
N LEU A 12 4.45 44.40 9.42
CA LEU A 12 5.46 43.77 8.57
C LEU A 12 6.16 42.62 9.32
N GLN A 13 6.52 42.84 10.56
CA GLN A 13 7.18 41.82 11.40
C GLN A 13 6.28 40.59 11.56
N LYS A 14 5.01 40.82 11.88
CA LYS A 14 4.01 39.73 11.96
C LYS A 14 3.84 38.97 10.64
N GLN A 15 3.85 39.70 9.50
CA GLN A 15 3.78 39.03 8.18
C GLN A 15 5.04 38.25 7.86
N MET A 16 6.22 38.75 8.23
CA MET A 16 7.49 38.03 8.07
C MET A 16 7.53 36.77 8.93
N ASP A 17 7.08 36.83 10.17
CA ASP A 17 7.02 35.68 11.08
C ASP A 17 6.09 34.58 10.51
N ILE A 18 4.91 34.96 10.01
CA ILE A 18 3.97 34.03 9.35
C ILE A 18 4.61 33.42 8.10
N ALA A 19 5.28 34.23 7.26
CA ALA A 19 5.94 33.74 6.05
C ALA A 19 7.10 32.77 6.38
N ASN A 20 7.91 33.07 7.40
CA ASN A 20 8.99 32.21 7.84
C ASN A 20 8.47 30.87 8.38
N THR A 21 7.43 30.89 9.21
CA THR A 21 6.79 29.68 9.73
C THR A 21 6.25 28.81 8.60
N ARG A 22 5.56 29.39 7.60
CA ARG A 22 5.08 28.68 6.42
C ARG A 22 6.21 28.02 5.62
N THR A 23 7.31 28.75 5.42
CA THR A 23 8.48 28.25 4.69
C THR A 23 9.12 27.08 5.42
N GLU A 24 9.27 27.15 6.73
CA GLU A 24 9.82 26.08 7.57
C GLU A 24 8.95 24.82 7.50
N ILE A 25 7.63 24.96 7.63
CA ILE A 25 6.70 23.84 7.56
C ILE A 25 6.73 23.20 6.16
N THR A 26 6.72 24.01 5.10
CA THR A 26 6.82 23.49 3.72
C THR A 26 8.12 22.72 3.52
N SER A 27 9.22 23.21 4.06
CA SER A 27 10.51 22.52 4.02
C SER A 27 10.48 21.18 4.76
N ARG A 28 9.87 21.14 5.95
CA ARG A 28 9.69 19.90 6.74
C ARG A 28 8.81 18.89 5.99
N LEU A 29 7.69 19.31 5.40
CA LEU A 29 6.82 18.46 4.60
C LEU A 29 7.53 17.89 3.37
N ASN A 30 8.32 18.72 2.67
CA ASN A 30 9.13 18.27 1.54
C ASN A 30 10.20 17.26 1.96
N ALA A 31 10.84 17.44 3.10
CA ALA A 31 11.80 16.49 3.64
C ALA A 31 11.14 15.15 3.98
N ILE A 32 9.95 15.16 4.57
CA ILE A 32 9.15 13.95 4.83
C ILE A 32 8.81 13.26 3.51
N GLY A 33 8.30 14.01 2.52
CA GLY A 33 7.97 13.48 1.19
C GLY A 33 9.17 12.84 0.48
N SER A 34 10.34 13.49 0.55
CA SER A 34 11.58 12.98 -0.03
C SER A 34 12.06 11.70 0.67
N GLY A 35 11.84 11.57 1.97
CA GLY A 35 12.16 10.37 2.73
C GLY A 35 11.38 9.14 2.25
N PHE A 36 10.16 9.30 1.76
CA PHE A 36 9.36 8.20 1.23
C PHE A 36 9.88 7.64 -0.11
N LEU A 37 10.64 8.42 -0.89
CA LEU A 37 11.09 7.98 -2.22
C LEU A 37 12.02 6.77 -2.18
N ASN A 38 12.77 6.61 -1.09
CA ASN A 38 13.76 5.54 -0.92
C ASN A 38 13.26 4.38 -0.06
N LEU A 39 11.99 4.41 0.36
CA LEU A 39 11.42 3.36 1.17
C LEU A 39 10.74 2.31 0.29
N SER A 40 10.90 1.06 0.67
CA SER A 40 10.25 -0.09 0.05
C SER A 40 9.66 -1.00 1.12
N GLY A 41 8.42 -1.44 0.88
CA GLY A 41 7.66 -2.29 1.78
C GLY A 41 6.87 -1.55 2.84
N LEU A 42 5.63 -2.02 3.07
CA LEU A 42 4.68 -1.43 4.01
C LEU A 42 5.20 -1.24 5.43
N PRO A 43 5.98 -2.18 6.03
CA PRO A 43 6.51 -1.99 7.38
C PRO A 43 7.50 -0.82 7.51
N ALA A 44 8.33 -0.61 6.47
CA ALA A 44 9.28 0.51 6.47
C ALA A 44 8.55 1.85 6.33
N VAL A 45 7.53 1.90 5.47
CA VAL A 45 6.66 3.06 5.29
C VAL A 45 5.95 3.40 6.60
N ALA A 46 5.35 2.42 7.28
CA ALA A 46 4.65 2.63 8.56
C ALA A 46 5.57 3.22 9.63
N ARG A 47 6.76 2.63 9.81
CA ARG A 47 7.74 3.10 10.81
C ARG A 47 8.19 4.53 10.52
N TYR A 48 8.58 4.82 9.29
CA TYR A 48 9.01 6.16 8.91
C TYR A 48 7.89 7.19 9.08
N SER A 49 6.66 6.82 8.72
CA SER A 49 5.47 7.65 8.88
C SER A 49 5.18 7.96 10.34
N SER A 50 5.20 6.95 11.23
CA SER A 50 5.03 7.13 12.68
C SER A 50 6.10 8.07 13.25
N GLU A 51 7.39 7.86 12.91
CA GLU A 51 8.47 8.72 13.36
C GLU A 51 8.35 10.17 12.85
N SER A 52 7.91 10.34 11.60
CA SER A 52 7.71 11.65 10.99
C SER A 52 6.56 12.41 11.64
N LEU A 53 5.44 11.74 11.89
CA LEU A 53 4.29 12.32 12.58
C LEU A 53 4.61 12.61 14.06
N LYS A 54 5.33 11.74 14.76
CA LYS A 54 5.83 12.01 16.14
C LYS A 54 6.66 13.29 16.22
N LYS A 55 7.57 13.49 15.25
CA LYS A 55 8.39 14.71 15.19
C LYS A 55 7.59 15.95 14.82
N LEU A 56 6.54 15.81 14.02
CA LEU A 56 5.71 16.91 13.58
C LEU A 56 4.78 17.40 14.69
N THR A 57 4.15 16.48 15.42
CA THR A 57 3.11 16.77 16.42
C THR A 57 3.63 16.76 17.86
N ALA A 58 4.90 16.35 18.08
CA ALA A 58 5.49 16.12 19.40
C ALA A 58 4.66 15.17 20.30
N ARG A 59 3.85 14.29 19.69
CA ARG A 59 2.93 13.35 20.37
C ARG A 59 3.34 11.91 20.11
N HIS A 60 2.81 11.00 20.90
CA HIS A 60 2.88 9.57 20.59
C HIS A 60 1.96 9.27 19.40
N VAL A 61 2.51 8.61 18.37
CA VAL A 61 1.77 8.25 17.14
C VAL A 61 2.05 6.81 16.80
N ASP A 62 1.00 6.01 16.67
CA ASP A 62 1.08 4.66 16.16
C ASP A 62 0.38 4.55 14.81
N ILE A 63 0.88 3.64 13.97
CA ILE A 63 0.27 3.37 12.67
C ILE A 63 0.00 1.88 12.57
N LEU A 64 -1.27 1.55 12.41
CA LEU A 64 -1.75 0.20 12.17
C LEU A 64 -2.04 0.03 10.68
N ILE A 65 -1.37 -0.92 10.04
CA ILE A 65 -1.58 -1.27 8.63
C ILE A 65 -2.16 -2.67 8.56
N ARG A 66 -3.15 -2.85 7.68
CA ARG A 66 -3.72 -4.15 7.40
C ARG A 66 -3.04 -4.76 6.17
N ASN A 67 -2.31 -5.86 6.37
CA ASN A 67 -1.65 -6.58 5.28
C ASN A 67 -2.59 -7.56 4.55
N ARG A 68 -3.60 -8.08 5.25
CA ARG A 68 -4.57 -9.04 4.71
C ARG A 68 -5.98 -8.66 5.11
N ASP A 69 -6.92 -8.77 4.20
CA ASP A 69 -8.31 -8.36 4.42
C ASP A 69 -9.05 -9.12 5.55
N ASN A 70 -8.51 -10.24 6.02
CA ASN A 70 -9.10 -11.08 7.06
C ASN A 70 -8.50 -10.90 8.47
N GLU A 71 -7.55 -9.99 8.67
CA GLU A 71 -6.97 -9.70 9.98
C GLU A 71 -7.66 -8.48 10.58
N GLU A 72 -8.33 -8.64 11.73
CA GLU A 72 -8.92 -7.52 12.48
C GLU A 72 -7.86 -6.91 13.40
N PHE A 73 -7.96 -5.59 13.62
CA PHE A 73 -7.12 -4.94 14.61
C PHE A 73 -7.56 -5.35 16.01
N ALA A 74 -6.59 -5.57 16.90
CA ALA A 74 -6.88 -5.85 18.31
C ALA A 74 -7.56 -4.67 19.01
N ASP A 75 -7.30 -3.44 18.55
CA ASP A 75 -7.97 -2.24 19.00
C ASP A 75 -9.33 -2.09 18.29
N THR A 76 -10.41 -2.19 19.07
CA THR A 76 -11.80 -2.12 18.58
C THR A 76 -12.14 -0.79 17.92
N ILE A 77 -11.56 0.32 18.42
CA ILE A 77 -11.80 1.67 17.88
C ILE A 77 -11.04 1.84 16.58
N ALA A 78 -9.81 1.35 16.49
CA ALA A 78 -9.04 1.31 15.24
C ALA A 78 -9.76 0.47 14.18
N GLU A 79 -10.32 -0.67 14.55
CA GLU A 79 -11.13 -1.50 13.66
C GLU A 79 -12.36 -0.77 13.15
N TRP A 80 -13.07 -0.07 14.02
CA TRP A 80 -14.23 0.74 13.65
C TRP A 80 -13.83 1.86 12.67
N CYS A 81 -12.76 2.61 12.98
CA CYS A 81 -12.20 3.65 12.12
C CYS A 81 -11.86 3.12 10.73
N TYR A 82 -11.19 1.97 10.68
CA TYR A 82 -10.81 1.30 9.42
C TYR A 82 -12.03 0.92 8.58
N ARG A 83 -13.03 0.25 9.17
CA ARG A 83 -14.21 -0.24 8.45
C ARG A 83 -15.11 0.89 7.95
N ASN A 84 -15.27 1.94 8.75
CA ASN A 84 -16.14 3.06 8.38
C ASN A 84 -15.41 4.14 7.58
N SER A 85 -14.06 4.08 7.48
CA SER A 85 -13.24 5.10 6.81
C SER A 85 -13.52 6.52 7.33
N MET A 86 -13.80 6.64 8.63
CA MET A 86 -14.14 7.88 9.30
C MET A 86 -13.20 8.13 10.47
N VAL A 87 -12.87 9.41 10.69
CA VAL A 87 -12.14 9.86 11.88
C VAL A 87 -13.01 9.62 13.10
N CYS A 88 -12.42 9.13 14.20
CA CYS A 88 -13.10 8.90 15.45
C CYS A 88 -12.14 9.03 16.64
N GLY A 89 -12.68 9.01 17.86
CA GLY A 89 -11.89 9.18 19.09
C GLY A 89 -11.92 10.60 19.60
N HIS A 90 -10.86 11.07 20.21
CA HIS A 90 -10.78 12.30 20.97
C HIS A 90 -11.39 13.51 20.23
N GLY A 91 -12.40 14.15 20.88
CA GLY A 91 -13.07 15.33 20.32
C GLY A 91 -13.98 15.08 19.12
N GLU A 92 -14.14 13.83 18.67
CA GLU A 92 -15.01 13.48 17.55
C GLU A 92 -16.39 12.98 18.03
N SER A 93 -17.36 12.88 17.10
CA SER A 93 -18.72 12.43 17.43
C SER A 93 -18.79 10.97 17.86
N GLN A 94 -17.86 10.15 17.39
CA GLN A 94 -17.75 8.73 17.74
C GLN A 94 -16.54 8.52 18.64
N PHE A 95 -16.77 7.90 19.80
CA PHE A 95 -15.73 7.62 20.80
C PHE A 95 -15.00 8.87 21.34
N GLY A 96 -15.68 10.03 21.40
CA GLY A 96 -15.10 11.33 21.77
C GLY A 96 -14.46 11.41 23.17
N GLU A 97 -14.84 10.53 24.09
CA GLU A 97 -14.22 10.41 25.43
C GLU A 97 -12.88 9.65 25.43
N ASN A 98 -12.51 9.01 24.31
CA ASN A 98 -11.25 8.31 24.21
C ASN A 98 -10.09 9.31 24.19
N PRO A 99 -8.96 9.04 24.89
CA PRO A 99 -7.82 9.93 24.90
C PRO A 99 -7.06 9.97 23.56
N SER A 100 -7.33 9.04 22.65
CA SER A 100 -6.66 8.96 21.35
C SER A 100 -7.59 9.35 20.20
N LEU A 101 -7.02 10.02 19.20
CA LEU A 101 -7.65 10.34 17.92
C LEU A 101 -7.21 9.31 16.86
N TYR A 102 -8.17 8.74 16.14
CA TYR A 102 -7.98 7.73 15.12
C TYR A 102 -8.29 8.31 13.74
N VAL A 103 -7.31 8.31 12.85
CA VAL A 103 -7.45 8.89 11.51
C VAL A 103 -7.20 7.79 10.46
N PRO A 104 -8.16 7.52 9.56
CA PRO A 104 -7.99 6.48 8.56
C PRO A 104 -7.02 6.91 7.46
N ILE A 105 -6.10 6.02 7.07
CA ILE A 105 -5.25 6.17 5.89
C ILE A 105 -6.04 5.62 4.71
N ARG A 106 -6.63 6.51 3.90
CA ARG A 106 -7.54 6.10 2.83
C ARG A 106 -7.25 6.79 1.50
N SER A 107 -7.43 6.07 0.39
CA SER A 107 -7.46 6.62 -0.98
C SER A 107 -8.73 6.15 -1.68
N ASN A 108 -9.46 7.08 -2.28
CA ASN A 108 -10.71 6.86 -3.01
C ASN A 108 -11.71 6.01 -2.20
N ASN A 109 -11.72 4.70 -2.42
CA ASN A 109 -12.67 3.76 -1.83
C ASN A 109 -12.00 2.66 -0.99
N LYS A 110 -10.70 2.78 -0.68
CA LYS A 110 -9.96 1.78 0.10
C LYS A 110 -9.23 2.42 1.28
N THR A 111 -9.38 1.80 2.46
CA THR A 111 -8.61 2.12 3.66
C THR A 111 -7.42 1.18 3.75
N TYR A 112 -6.24 1.71 4.01
CA TYR A 112 -4.98 0.95 4.11
C TYR A 112 -4.59 0.68 5.55
N GLY A 113 -5.00 1.56 6.46
CA GLY A 113 -4.67 1.48 7.87
C GLY A 113 -5.27 2.63 8.67
N VAL A 114 -4.82 2.77 9.89
CA VAL A 114 -5.26 3.81 10.84
C VAL A 114 -4.03 4.42 11.50
N VAL A 115 -4.01 5.74 11.60
CA VAL A 115 -3.05 6.51 12.42
C VAL A 115 -3.73 6.83 13.73
N ILE A 116 -3.04 6.59 14.84
CA ILE A 116 -3.52 6.81 16.20
C ILE A 116 -2.64 7.89 16.83
N PHE A 117 -3.25 8.99 17.24
CA PHE A 117 -2.58 10.08 17.95
C PHE A 117 -3.00 10.07 19.41
N ASP A 118 -2.03 10.14 20.31
CA ASP A 118 -2.31 10.37 21.72
C ASP A 118 -2.65 11.86 21.94
N CYS A 119 -3.88 12.14 22.38
CA CYS A 119 -4.42 13.45 22.65
C CYS A 119 -4.73 13.66 24.16
N SER A 120 -4.19 12.80 25.04
CA SER A 120 -4.45 12.86 26.50
C SER A 120 -4.02 14.17 27.14
N GLU A 121 -2.97 14.83 26.64
CA GLU A 121 -2.47 16.09 27.21
C GLU A 121 -3.10 17.33 26.55
N SER A 122 -3.42 17.30 25.27
CA SER A 122 -4.03 18.43 24.55
C SER A 122 -4.66 17.96 23.23
N GLU A 123 -5.66 18.69 22.76
CA GLU A 123 -6.23 18.48 21.42
C GLU A 123 -5.24 18.87 20.31
N LEU A 124 -5.41 18.27 19.11
CA LEU A 124 -4.71 18.72 17.92
C LEU A 124 -5.22 20.10 17.50
N GLU A 125 -4.32 21.07 17.46
CA GLU A 125 -4.65 22.40 16.97
C GLU A 125 -5.05 22.39 15.48
N THR A 126 -5.86 23.37 15.06
CA THR A 126 -6.35 23.43 13.67
C THR A 126 -5.21 23.46 12.64
N GLU A 127 -4.11 24.16 12.96
CA GLU A 127 -2.94 24.21 12.08
C GLU A 127 -2.22 22.87 12.02
N GLU A 128 -2.08 22.17 13.16
CA GLU A 128 -1.49 20.82 13.21
C GLU A 128 -2.31 19.82 12.39
N ARG A 129 -3.65 19.89 12.45
CA ARG A 129 -4.53 19.02 11.65
C ARG A 129 -4.26 19.14 10.15
N ILE A 130 -4.07 20.35 9.62
CA ILE A 130 -3.77 20.57 8.21
C ILE A 130 -2.45 19.89 7.80
N TYR A 131 -1.43 19.97 8.67
CA TYR A 131 -0.15 19.32 8.39
C TYR A 131 -0.23 17.80 8.48
N VAL A 132 -0.93 17.29 9.49
CA VAL A 132 -1.22 15.87 9.67
C VAL A 132 -1.94 15.32 8.44
N ASP A 133 -2.99 15.97 7.96
CA ASP A 133 -3.74 15.58 6.77
C ASP A 133 -2.85 15.55 5.51
N THR A 134 -1.95 16.51 5.38
CA THR A 134 -0.98 16.54 4.27
C THR A 134 -0.04 15.35 4.32
N VAL A 135 0.51 15.03 5.50
CA VAL A 135 1.41 13.87 5.68
C VAL A 135 0.65 12.57 5.47
N ILE A 136 -0.57 12.43 6.00
CA ILE A 136 -1.41 11.23 5.81
C ILE A 136 -1.71 11.03 4.32
N SER A 137 -1.97 12.10 3.57
CA SER A 137 -2.17 12.02 2.11
C SER A 137 -0.91 11.49 1.40
N GLN A 138 0.28 11.92 1.80
CA GLN A 138 1.53 11.39 1.24
C GLN A 138 1.74 9.92 1.62
N ILE A 139 1.47 9.55 2.87
CA ILE A 139 1.51 8.15 3.34
C ILE A 139 0.58 7.28 2.49
N THR A 140 -0.62 7.76 2.26
CA THR A 140 -1.63 7.07 1.44
C THR A 140 -1.12 6.78 0.03
N LEU A 141 -0.54 7.77 -0.63
CA LEU A 141 0.03 7.61 -1.98
C LEU A 141 1.16 6.58 -2.01
N VAL A 142 2.02 6.57 -1.00
CA VAL A 142 3.12 5.61 -0.91
C VAL A 142 2.60 4.20 -0.66
N MET A 143 1.63 4.04 0.22
CA MET A 143 0.99 2.74 0.49
C MET A 143 0.29 2.18 -0.75
N GLU A 144 -0.40 3.04 -1.51
CA GLU A 144 -1.04 2.65 -2.76
C GLU A 144 0.00 2.19 -3.80
N ARG A 145 1.12 2.93 -3.91
CA ARG A 145 2.25 2.54 -4.78
C ARG A 145 2.83 1.18 -4.40
N GLU A 146 3.12 0.96 -3.12
CA GLU A 146 3.67 -0.32 -2.65
C GLU A 146 2.72 -1.49 -2.93
N ARG A 147 1.43 -1.31 -2.67
CA ARG A 147 0.42 -2.32 -2.97
C ARG A 147 0.36 -2.65 -4.47
N LEU A 148 0.37 -1.65 -5.32
CA LEU A 148 0.37 -1.85 -6.77
C LEU A 148 1.65 -2.56 -7.26
N ASN A 149 2.78 -2.32 -6.60
CA ASN A 149 4.03 -3.03 -6.88
C ASN A 149 3.94 -4.51 -6.49
N GLU A 150 3.39 -4.81 -5.31
CA GLU A 150 3.15 -6.20 -4.86
C GLU A 150 2.23 -6.94 -5.84
N GLU A 151 1.10 -6.35 -6.23
CA GLU A 151 0.17 -6.93 -7.22
C GLU A 151 0.83 -7.18 -8.58
N LYS A 152 1.70 -6.27 -9.01
CA LYS A 152 2.48 -6.46 -10.25
C LYS A 152 3.44 -7.64 -10.16
N GLU A 153 4.16 -7.79 -9.05
CA GLU A 153 5.10 -8.89 -8.85
C GLU A 153 4.37 -10.23 -8.79
N ASP A 154 3.26 -10.31 -8.07
CA ASP A 154 2.43 -11.51 -8.01
C ASP A 154 1.91 -11.90 -9.41
N THR A 155 1.44 -10.91 -10.18
CA THR A 155 0.98 -11.13 -11.56
C THR A 155 2.10 -11.65 -12.46
N LYS A 156 3.32 -11.11 -12.34
CA LYS A 156 4.47 -11.60 -13.11
C LYS A 156 4.80 -13.05 -12.77
N ILE A 157 4.84 -13.38 -11.48
CA ILE A 157 5.10 -14.74 -11.00
C ILE A 157 4.04 -15.70 -11.58
N GLN A 158 2.77 -15.30 -11.59
CA GLN A 158 1.69 -16.11 -12.13
C GLN A 158 1.83 -16.34 -13.65
N ILE A 159 2.15 -15.29 -14.41
CA ILE A 159 2.39 -15.38 -15.85
C ILE A 159 3.57 -16.31 -16.15
N GLU A 160 4.66 -16.20 -15.39
CA GLU A 160 5.84 -17.05 -15.60
C GLU A 160 5.56 -18.53 -15.27
N LYS A 161 4.82 -18.80 -14.21
CA LYS A 161 4.34 -20.17 -13.89
C LYS A 161 3.49 -20.76 -15.03
N GLU A 162 2.56 -20.00 -15.60
CA GLU A 162 1.71 -20.46 -16.69
C GLU A 162 2.51 -20.70 -17.97
N ARG A 163 3.49 -19.82 -18.27
CA ARG A 163 4.40 -19.97 -19.39
C ARG A 163 5.25 -21.23 -19.28
N LEU A 164 5.84 -21.48 -18.09
CA LEU A 164 6.60 -22.70 -17.82
C LEU A 164 5.75 -23.95 -17.99
N LYS A 165 4.54 -23.97 -17.43
CA LYS A 165 3.59 -25.07 -17.56
C LYS A 165 3.25 -25.34 -19.04
N SER A 166 2.95 -24.30 -19.81
CA SER A 166 2.66 -24.43 -21.26
C SER A 166 3.85 -24.99 -22.03
N THR A 167 5.06 -24.50 -21.73
CA THR A 167 6.31 -24.97 -22.38
C THR A 167 6.57 -26.45 -22.06
N LEU A 168 6.43 -26.85 -20.80
CA LEU A 168 6.59 -28.24 -20.37
C LEU A 168 5.58 -29.17 -21.05
N LEU A 169 4.30 -28.78 -21.08
CA LEU A 169 3.24 -29.57 -21.74
C LEU A 169 3.51 -29.73 -23.24
N ARG A 170 4.02 -28.68 -23.91
CA ARG A 170 4.38 -28.73 -25.32
C ARG A 170 5.57 -29.68 -25.56
N SER A 171 6.60 -29.62 -24.73
CA SER A 171 7.77 -30.50 -24.81
C SER A 171 7.37 -31.98 -24.60
N ILE A 172 6.64 -32.25 -23.53
CA ILE A 172 6.15 -33.61 -23.22
C ILE A 172 5.27 -34.15 -24.37
N SER A 173 4.37 -33.33 -24.91
CA SER A 173 3.51 -33.73 -26.01
C SER A 173 4.30 -34.07 -27.27
N HIS A 174 5.37 -33.29 -27.57
CA HIS A 174 6.28 -33.58 -28.68
C HIS A 174 7.04 -34.88 -28.46
N ASP A 175 7.61 -35.07 -27.27
CA ASP A 175 8.45 -36.24 -26.95
C ASP A 175 7.64 -37.54 -26.82
N LEU A 176 6.34 -37.46 -26.50
CA LEU A 176 5.43 -38.59 -26.53
C LEU A 176 4.90 -38.90 -27.94
N ARG A 177 4.75 -37.90 -28.81
CA ARG A 177 4.25 -38.11 -30.18
C ARG A 177 5.17 -39.02 -31.01
N THR A 178 6.47 -38.84 -30.88
CA THR A 178 7.47 -39.61 -31.65
C THR A 178 7.37 -41.11 -31.39
N PRO A 179 7.45 -41.62 -30.15
CA PRO A 179 7.31 -43.04 -29.86
C PRO A 179 5.93 -43.60 -30.19
N LEU A 180 4.84 -42.82 -29.93
CA LEU A 180 3.49 -43.21 -30.23
C LEU A 180 3.27 -43.38 -31.76
N THR A 181 3.81 -42.50 -32.58
CA THR A 181 3.79 -42.63 -34.05
C THR A 181 4.57 -43.86 -34.49
N GLY A 182 5.71 -44.17 -33.86
CA GLY A 182 6.46 -45.41 -34.14
C GLY A 182 5.69 -46.67 -33.82
N ILE A 183 5.05 -46.70 -32.61
CA ILE A 183 4.23 -47.86 -32.20
C ILE A 183 3.03 -48.04 -33.16
N ALA A 184 2.33 -46.95 -33.51
CA ALA A 184 1.19 -47.01 -34.43
C ALA A 184 1.62 -47.50 -35.82
N GLY A 185 2.80 -47.03 -36.30
CA GLY A 185 3.37 -47.52 -37.61
C GLY A 185 3.71 -48.99 -37.60
N ILE A 186 4.33 -49.51 -36.55
CA ILE A 186 4.66 -50.94 -36.39
C ILE A 186 3.36 -51.76 -36.26
N SER A 187 2.39 -51.27 -35.49
CA SER A 187 1.09 -51.96 -35.32
C SER A 187 0.35 -52.08 -36.65
N ASN A 188 0.29 -51.03 -37.44
CA ASN A 188 -0.31 -51.04 -38.76
C ASN A 188 0.42 -52.00 -39.70
N PHE A 189 1.75 -51.95 -39.69
CA PHE A 189 2.56 -52.86 -40.53
C PHE A 189 2.29 -54.33 -40.17
N LEU A 190 2.22 -54.68 -38.92
CA LEU A 190 1.90 -56.03 -38.43
C LEU A 190 0.50 -56.45 -38.83
N TYR A 191 -0.48 -55.55 -38.70
CA TYR A 191 -1.86 -55.83 -39.08
C TYR A 191 -2.02 -56.14 -40.58
N ASP A 192 -1.40 -55.31 -41.43
CA ASP A 192 -1.46 -55.46 -42.90
C ASP A 192 -0.75 -56.72 -43.34
N ASN A 193 0.40 -57.08 -42.79
CA ASN A 193 1.14 -58.31 -43.13
C ASN A 193 0.47 -59.59 -42.56
N TYR A 194 -0.20 -59.49 -41.38
CA TYR A 194 -0.91 -60.64 -40.81
C TYR A 194 -2.11 -61.03 -41.70
N ASN A 195 -2.87 -60.07 -42.19
CA ASN A 195 -3.97 -60.34 -43.13
C ASN A 195 -3.52 -60.83 -44.50
N GLY A 196 -2.23 -60.52 -44.91
CA GLY A 196 -1.66 -61.05 -46.13
C GLY A 196 -1.15 -62.49 -46.02
N LEU A 197 -0.83 -62.98 -44.83
CA LEU A 197 -0.37 -64.36 -44.60
C LEU A 197 -1.49 -65.40 -44.53
N ASP A 198 -2.73 -64.98 -44.22
CA ASP A 198 -3.90 -65.86 -44.17
C ASP A 198 -4.44 -66.22 -45.57
N GLU A 199 -4.14 -65.44 -46.61
CA GLU A 199 -4.57 -65.70 -47.99
C GLU A 199 -3.65 -66.68 -48.80
N GLU A 200 -2.39 -66.90 -48.35
CA GLU A 200 -1.42 -67.72 -49.06
C GLU A 200 -1.34 -69.17 -48.54
N THR A 201 -2.04 -69.52 -47.46
CA THR A 201 -2.03 -70.84 -46.84
C THR A 201 -3.36 -71.58 -46.86
N ALA A 202 -4.33 -71.20 -47.73
CA ALA A 202 -5.61 -71.87 -47.91
C ALA A 202 -5.66 -72.71 -49.23
#